data_8706ec7fbd11d8a6dc4bdb63ab5e4a2f
#
_entry.id   8706ec7fbd11d8a6dc4bdb63ab5e4a2f
#
_cell.length_a   1.000
_cell.length_b   1.000
_cell.length_c   1.000
_cell.angle_alpha   90.00
_cell.angle_beta   90.00
_cell.angle_gamma   90.00
#
_symmetry.space_group_name_H-M   'P 1'
#
loop_
_entity.id
_entity.type
_entity.pdbx_description
1 polymer ?
#
loop_
_entity_poly.entity_id
_entity_poly.type
_entity_poly.pdbx_seq_one_letter_code
_entity_poly.pdbx_strand_id
1 'polypeptide(L)'
;MTGPQAAYVETVGKNIAVQSGLSNARGDFTVTLLNSPVNNAFAIPGGYVYVTRQLAALMNNEAELAGVLGHEVGHVAARHAAKRQSTATRNSLLGALGTILSGAILGNSALGQLGQQIFSTGSQLLTLKYSRGQETEADNLGITYLQRAGYDPRAMSTVLQSLANQNALDASLKGTSNQVPEWASTHPDPASRVRAALTRAGSTPGRTNRDAFLAGINGVTYGDDPAQGIVDGSRFTHPGFRMAFQAPNGFYLVNGTRAVSIAGQSGKGELATATYSGNLSTYVKTVFAGLSSQQQLQPDSIQTTTVNGIPAAFGTARVNSGNGQVDVVVFAYEWGPQQAFHFSTISQAGQSGQFDSMFRSMRRISASEATAVKPRKLSVVTVRSGDTLQSLASRMAYTDKPMERFLVLNGLTSSSRLTAGQKVKLVVY
;
A
#
# COMPACT_ATOMS: atom_id res chain seq x y z
N MET A 1 1.56 -3.31 15.36
CA MET A 1 1.07 -4.65 15.77
C MET A 1 1.75 -5.07 17.05
N THR A 2 1.16 -5.99 17.78
CA THR A 2 1.74 -6.65 18.97
C THR A 2 1.75 -8.17 18.71
N GLY A 3 2.41 -8.93 19.58
CA GLY A 3 2.44 -10.40 19.48
C GLY A 3 3.74 -10.95 18.88
N PRO A 4 3.81 -12.29 18.69
CA PRO A 4 5.05 -12.98 18.33
C PRO A 4 5.70 -12.50 17.04
N GLN A 5 4.89 -12.21 16.00
CA GLN A 5 5.39 -11.72 14.71
C GLN A 5 6.05 -10.36 14.84
N ALA A 6 5.44 -9.44 15.62
CA ALA A 6 6.00 -8.12 15.87
C ALA A 6 7.30 -8.19 16.66
N ALA A 7 7.34 -9.02 17.71
CA ALA A 7 8.55 -9.24 18.51
C ALA A 7 9.71 -9.84 17.70
N TYR A 8 9.38 -10.77 16.77
CA TYR A 8 10.36 -11.34 15.87
C TYR A 8 10.97 -10.27 14.94
N VAL A 9 10.12 -9.47 14.29
CA VAL A 9 10.55 -8.38 13.40
C VAL A 9 11.36 -7.34 14.16
N GLU A 10 10.94 -6.97 15.37
CA GLU A 10 11.67 -6.04 16.25
C GLU A 10 13.07 -6.56 16.56
N THR A 11 13.19 -7.84 16.90
CA THR A 11 14.47 -8.48 17.20
C THR A 11 15.43 -8.42 16.00
N VAL A 12 14.97 -8.79 14.81
CA VAL A 12 15.76 -8.74 13.58
C VAL A 12 16.18 -7.31 13.27
N GLY A 13 15.23 -6.35 13.35
CA GLY A 13 15.50 -4.96 13.03
C GLY A 13 16.49 -4.30 13.99
N LYS A 14 16.40 -4.57 15.30
CA LYS A 14 17.37 -4.06 16.27
C LYS A 14 18.75 -4.66 16.06
N ASN A 15 18.85 -5.94 15.68
CA ASN A 15 20.12 -6.60 15.38
C ASN A 15 20.85 -5.99 14.19
N ILE A 16 20.10 -5.58 13.15
CA ILE A 16 20.67 -4.95 11.98
C ILE A 16 20.95 -3.46 12.21
N ALA A 17 20.09 -2.74 12.94
CA ALA A 17 20.22 -1.31 13.16
C ALA A 17 21.50 -0.93 13.92
N VAL A 18 21.92 -1.72 14.91
CA VAL A 18 23.18 -1.47 15.64
C VAL A 18 24.42 -1.60 14.74
N GLN A 19 24.33 -2.25 13.58
CA GLN A 19 25.44 -2.35 12.62
C GLN A 19 25.68 -1.04 11.86
N SER A 20 24.76 -0.09 11.93
CA SER A 20 24.84 1.19 11.22
C SER A 20 25.87 2.16 11.83
N GLY A 21 26.26 1.97 13.08
CA GLY A 21 27.12 2.90 13.82
C GLY A 21 26.38 4.15 14.32
N LEU A 22 25.08 4.25 14.14
CA LEU A 22 24.25 5.35 14.72
C LEU A 22 24.16 5.24 16.23
N SER A 23 24.03 4.03 16.75
CA SER A 23 24.15 3.66 18.17
C SER A 23 24.53 2.19 18.30
N ASN A 24 25.24 1.85 19.36
CA ASN A 24 25.58 0.46 19.70
C ASN A 24 24.55 -0.18 20.65
N ALA A 25 23.65 0.60 21.21
CA ALA A 25 22.62 0.11 22.11
C ALA A 25 21.33 -0.22 21.34
N ARG A 26 20.88 -1.48 21.45
CA ARG A 26 19.61 -1.92 20.84
C ARG A 26 18.39 -1.15 21.34
N GLY A 27 18.46 -0.65 22.58
CA GLY A 27 17.40 0.15 23.21
C GLY A 27 17.15 1.48 22.52
N ASP A 28 18.14 2.00 21.78
CA ASP A 28 18.01 3.27 21.06
C ASP A 28 17.22 3.13 19.75
N PHE A 29 16.86 1.90 19.37
CA PHE A 29 16.06 1.64 18.18
C PHE A 29 14.70 1.10 18.54
N THR A 30 13.67 1.69 17.93
CA THR A 30 12.28 1.21 17.97
C THR A 30 11.91 0.66 16.60
N VAL A 31 11.71 -0.64 16.50
CA VAL A 31 11.32 -1.30 15.25
C VAL A 31 9.88 -1.77 15.36
N THR A 32 9.03 -1.34 14.44
CA THR A 32 7.59 -1.58 14.51
C THR A 32 7.07 -2.29 13.28
N LEU A 33 6.39 -3.42 13.48
CA LEU A 33 5.59 -4.08 12.45
C LEU A 33 4.22 -3.39 12.35
N LEU A 34 3.95 -2.75 11.21
CA LEU A 34 2.70 -2.02 10.95
C LEU A 34 1.60 -2.95 10.42
N ASN A 35 0.38 -2.78 10.89
CA ASN A 35 -0.80 -3.46 10.33
C ASN A 35 -1.26 -2.75 9.05
N SER A 36 -0.54 -2.97 7.96
CA SER A 36 -0.85 -2.38 6.65
C SER A 36 -0.77 -3.42 5.55
N PRO A 37 -1.72 -3.43 4.59
CA PRO A 37 -1.73 -4.33 3.43
C PRO A 37 -0.80 -3.87 2.30
N VAL A 38 -0.11 -2.76 2.48
CA VAL A 38 0.77 -2.16 1.49
C VAL A 38 2.20 -2.62 1.69
N ASN A 39 2.92 -2.94 0.61
CA ASN A 39 4.36 -3.24 0.68
C ASN A 39 5.14 -1.96 0.96
N ASN A 40 5.56 -1.74 2.20
CA ASN A 40 6.34 -0.56 2.57
C ASN A 40 7.24 -0.80 3.79
N ALA A 41 8.38 -0.07 3.83
CA ALA A 41 9.21 0.11 5.00
C ALA A 41 9.76 1.54 4.98
N PHE A 42 10.10 2.09 6.11
CA PHE A 42 10.75 3.40 6.22
C PHE A 42 11.40 3.58 7.58
N ALA A 43 12.41 4.44 7.64
CA ALA A 43 13.01 4.86 8.89
C ALA A 43 12.98 6.39 9.01
N ILE A 44 12.83 6.88 10.24
CA ILE A 44 12.91 8.30 10.56
C ILE A 44 14.02 8.55 11.58
N PRO A 45 14.64 9.75 11.57
CA PRO A 45 15.64 10.11 12.56
C PRO A 45 15.14 9.90 14.00
N GLY A 46 16.04 9.48 14.90
CA GLY A 46 15.71 9.17 16.30
C GLY A 46 15.60 7.65 16.56
N GLY A 47 16.01 6.81 15.61
CA GLY A 47 16.08 5.35 15.81
C GLY A 47 14.77 4.60 15.54
N TYR A 48 13.80 5.22 14.87
CA TYR A 48 12.51 4.60 14.56
C TYR A 48 12.52 3.96 13.18
N VAL A 49 12.23 2.66 13.10
CA VAL A 49 12.19 1.87 11.86
C VAL A 49 10.85 1.14 11.77
N TYR A 50 10.24 1.22 10.61
CA TYR A 50 8.91 0.66 10.37
C TYR A 50 8.95 -0.28 9.17
N VAL A 51 8.22 -1.38 9.26
CA VAL A 51 7.95 -2.29 8.15
C VAL A 51 6.50 -2.75 8.21
N THR A 52 5.85 -2.85 7.08
CA THR A 52 4.48 -3.35 7.01
C THR A 52 4.47 -4.87 7.04
N ARG A 53 3.39 -5.46 7.56
CA ARG A 53 3.19 -6.92 7.54
C ARG A 53 3.14 -7.49 6.12
N GLN A 54 2.64 -6.70 5.17
CA GLN A 54 2.58 -7.11 3.77
C GLN A 54 3.98 -7.26 3.16
N LEU A 55 4.86 -6.29 3.42
CA LEU A 55 6.25 -6.36 2.95
C LEU A 55 7.00 -7.50 3.65
N ALA A 56 6.81 -7.67 4.98
CA ALA A 56 7.42 -8.79 5.70
C ALA A 56 6.95 -10.15 5.14
N ALA A 57 5.68 -10.29 4.76
CA ALA A 57 5.13 -11.51 4.17
C ALA A 57 5.72 -11.81 2.77
N LEU A 58 6.15 -10.80 2.02
CA LEU A 58 6.80 -10.98 0.71
C LEU A 58 8.21 -11.59 0.85
N MET A 59 8.93 -11.30 1.95
CA MET A 59 10.28 -11.83 2.19
C MET A 59 10.30 -13.35 2.31
N ASN A 60 11.40 -13.97 1.94
CA ASN A 60 11.56 -15.43 1.92
C ASN A 60 12.51 -15.97 2.99
N ASN A 61 13.25 -15.10 3.68
CA ASN A 61 14.15 -15.46 4.78
C ASN A 61 14.48 -14.24 5.64
N GLU A 62 15.08 -14.47 6.81
CA GLU A 62 15.43 -13.41 7.77
C GLU A 62 16.47 -12.43 7.23
N ALA A 63 17.40 -12.89 6.39
CA ALA A 63 18.40 -12.01 5.79
C ALA A 63 17.76 -10.99 4.82
N GLU A 64 16.68 -11.34 4.11
CA GLU A 64 15.92 -10.41 3.29
C GLU A 64 15.22 -9.33 4.14
N LEU A 65 14.59 -9.73 5.25
CA LEU A 65 14.01 -8.77 6.21
C LEU A 65 15.07 -7.84 6.78
N ALA A 66 16.21 -8.41 7.22
CA ALA A 66 17.35 -7.64 7.72
C ALA A 66 17.92 -6.70 6.64
N GLY A 67 17.95 -7.13 5.38
CA GLY A 67 18.38 -6.32 4.24
C GLY A 67 17.52 -5.09 4.03
N VAL A 68 16.20 -5.25 4.02
CA VAL A 68 15.26 -4.12 3.90
C VAL A 68 15.40 -3.16 5.08
N LEU A 69 15.38 -3.68 6.31
CA LEU A 69 15.53 -2.83 7.50
C LEU A 69 16.90 -2.14 7.54
N GLY A 70 17.96 -2.81 7.08
CA GLY A 70 19.30 -2.24 6.94
C GLY A 70 19.38 -1.15 5.87
N HIS A 71 18.65 -1.30 4.76
CA HIS A 71 18.50 -0.28 3.73
C HIS A 71 17.84 0.99 4.29
N GLU A 72 16.73 0.83 5.05
CA GLU A 72 16.04 1.95 5.67
C GLU A 72 16.92 2.70 6.68
N VAL A 73 17.62 1.95 7.53
CA VAL A 73 18.59 2.53 8.46
C VAL A 73 19.75 3.20 7.70
N GLY A 74 20.15 2.66 6.54
CA GLY A 74 21.12 3.25 5.62
C GLY A 74 20.72 4.65 5.16
N HIS A 75 19.45 4.87 4.83
CA HIS A 75 18.93 6.21 4.49
C HIS A 75 19.11 7.22 5.63
N VAL A 76 18.89 6.80 6.87
CA VAL A 76 19.10 7.64 8.06
C VAL A 76 20.59 7.90 8.29
N ALA A 77 21.42 6.86 8.23
CA ALA A 77 22.88 6.96 8.44
C ALA A 77 23.55 7.87 7.41
N ALA A 78 23.11 7.80 6.14
CA ALA A 78 23.57 8.66 5.06
C ALA A 78 22.92 10.06 5.08
N ARG A 79 22.00 10.33 6.00
CA ARG A 79 21.26 11.60 6.14
C ARG A 79 20.53 12.02 4.86
N HIS A 80 19.97 11.06 4.12
CA HIS A 80 19.35 11.34 2.82
C HIS A 80 18.19 12.31 2.91
N ALA A 81 17.38 12.27 3.95
CA ALA A 81 16.30 13.23 4.19
C ALA A 81 16.83 14.66 4.37
N ALA A 82 17.91 14.85 5.15
CA ALA A 82 18.51 16.17 5.40
C ALA A 82 19.20 16.74 4.15
N LYS A 83 19.89 15.92 3.37
CA LYS A 83 20.53 16.34 2.10
C LYS A 83 19.52 16.86 1.07
N ARG A 84 18.24 16.42 1.13
CA ARG A 84 17.15 16.90 0.27
C ARG A 84 16.63 18.27 0.70
N GLN A 85 16.62 18.54 2.00
CA GLN A 85 16.12 19.80 2.58
C GLN A 85 17.00 21.00 2.17
N SER A 86 18.29 20.76 1.89
CA SER A 86 19.23 21.81 1.40
C SER A 86 19.05 22.16 -0.07
N THR A 87 18.36 21.32 -0.86
CA THR A 87 18.15 21.52 -2.31
C THR A 87 16.73 21.95 -2.67
N ALA A 88 15.78 21.85 -1.74
CA ALA A 88 14.40 22.25 -1.96
C ALA A 88 14.02 23.36 -0.98
N THR A 89 13.77 24.56 -1.53
CA THR A 89 13.29 25.71 -0.78
C THR A 89 12.13 25.33 0.15
N ARG A 90 12.13 25.86 1.36
CA ARG A 90 11.21 25.63 2.48
C ARG A 90 9.70 25.57 2.15
N ASN A 91 9.30 26.08 1.00
CA ASN A 91 7.89 26.16 0.54
C ASN A 91 7.42 24.95 -0.27
N SER A 92 8.30 24.02 -0.68
CA SER A 92 7.92 22.84 -1.47
C SER A 92 7.70 21.57 -0.63
N LEU A 93 8.09 21.57 0.65
CA LEU A 93 8.01 20.37 1.50
C LEU A 93 6.57 20.00 1.85
N LEU A 94 5.70 20.98 2.05
CA LEU A 94 4.28 20.76 2.36
C LEU A 94 3.44 20.42 1.10
N GLY A 95 3.88 20.89 -0.08
CA GLY A 95 3.21 20.60 -1.36
C GLY A 95 3.62 19.27 -2.01
N ALA A 96 4.84 18.79 -1.74
CA ALA A 96 5.35 17.55 -2.37
C ALA A 96 4.77 16.27 -1.76
N LEU A 97 4.27 16.33 -0.54
CA LEU A 97 3.74 15.17 0.18
C LEU A 97 2.35 14.71 -0.32
N GLY A 98 1.60 15.63 -0.94
CA GLY A 98 0.28 15.34 -1.49
C GLY A 98 0.25 14.86 -2.95
N THR A 99 1.37 15.00 -3.70
CA THR A 99 1.36 14.87 -5.16
C THR A 99 1.59 13.47 -5.72
N ILE A 100 2.04 12.51 -4.91
CA ILE A 100 2.57 11.23 -5.44
C ILE A 100 1.48 10.21 -5.77
N LEU A 101 0.45 10.08 -4.96
CA LEU A 101 -0.62 9.11 -5.23
C LEU A 101 -1.57 9.53 -6.36
N SER A 102 -1.79 10.82 -6.52
CA SER A 102 -2.74 11.34 -7.49
C SER A 102 -2.15 11.59 -8.88
N GLY A 103 -0.87 11.98 -8.99
CA GLY A 103 -0.21 12.24 -10.29
C GLY A 103 0.18 10.98 -11.06
N ALA A 104 0.49 9.90 -10.36
CA ALA A 104 0.90 8.64 -11.00
C ALA A 104 -0.24 7.94 -11.76
N ILE A 105 -1.51 8.25 -11.45
CA ILE A 105 -2.66 7.57 -12.03
C ILE A 105 -3.14 8.24 -13.32
N LEU A 106 -3.11 9.57 -13.39
CA LEU A 106 -3.69 10.33 -14.51
C LEU A 106 -2.70 11.26 -15.23
N GLY A 107 -1.41 11.24 -14.85
CA GLY A 107 -0.36 12.03 -15.48
C GLY A 107 -0.56 13.55 -15.37
N ASN A 108 -0.02 14.31 -16.31
CA ASN A 108 -0.13 15.77 -16.38
C ASN A 108 -1.45 16.27 -17.00
N SER A 109 -2.47 15.42 -17.11
CA SER A 109 -3.80 15.82 -17.58
C SER A 109 -4.49 16.74 -16.56
N ALA A 110 -5.56 17.44 -17.01
CA ALA A 110 -6.41 18.25 -16.13
C ALA A 110 -6.93 17.46 -14.91
N LEU A 111 -7.35 16.20 -15.15
CA LEU A 111 -7.77 15.27 -14.10
C LEU A 111 -6.63 14.94 -13.13
N GLY A 112 -5.40 14.77 -13.64
CA GLY A 112 -4.23 14.49 -12.82
C GLY A 112 -3.92 15.64 -11.86
N GLN A 113 -3.85 16.86 -12.37
CA GLN A 113 -3.49 18.04 -11.60
C GLN A 113 -4.55 18.42 -10.54
N LEU A 114 -5.82 18.49 -10.93
CA LEU A 114 -6.89 18.81 -9.98
C LEU A 114 -7.13 17.67 -9.00
N GLY A 115 -6.99 16.44 -9.46
CA GLY A 115 -7.04 15.29 -8.58
C GLY A 115 -5.92 15.26 -7.54
N GLN A 116 -4.71 15.76 -7.87
CA GLN A 116 -3.64 15.96 -6.88
C GLN A 116 -4.07 16.97 -5.80
N GLN A 117 -4.76 18.02 -6.17
CA GLN A 117 -5.24 19.03 -5.22
C GLN A 117 -6.38 18.51 -4.33
N ILE A 118 -7.34 17.78 -4.92
CA ILE A 118 -8.53 17.28 -4.22
C ILE A 118 -8.21 16.11 -3.28
N PHE A 119 -7.40 15.16 -3.73
CA PHE A 119 -7.12 13.93 -2.98
C PHE A 119 -5.80 13.92 -2.22
N SER A 120 -5.08 15.04 -2.17
CA SER A 120 -3.78 15.16 -1.47
C SER A 120 -3.89 15.08 0.06
N THR A 121 -5.08 15.26 0.62
CA THR A 121 -5.29 15.36 2.08
C THR A 121 -5.47 14.00 2.76
N GLY A 122 -5.71 12.91 2.01
CA GLY A 122 -6.16 11.63 2.55
C GLY A 122 -5.09 10.57 2.85
N SER A 123 -3.91 10.61 2.21
CA SER A 123 -2.92 9.53 2.29
C SER A 123 -1.50 10.02 2.49
N GLN A 124 -1.27 10.80 3.54
CA GLN A 124 0.07 11.22 3.94
C GLN A 124 0.78 10.12 4.76
N LEU A 125 1.17 9.03 4.12
CA LEU A 125 2.43 8.39 4.48
C LEU A 125 3.53 9.21 3.81
N LEU A 126 4.52 9.65 4.60
CA LEU A 126 5.67 10.42 4.15
C LEU A 126 6.40 9.68 3.01
N THR A 127 6.01 9.91 1.78
CA THR A 127 6.64 9.31 0.60
C THR A 127 7.79 10.19 0.14
N LEU A 128 8.93 10.04 0.80
CA LEU A 128 10.18 10.64 0.34
C LEU A 128 10.67 9.81 -0.85
N LYS A 129 10.56 10.33 -2.06
CA LYS A 129 11.18 9.70 -3.23
C LYS A 129 12.68 9.98 -3.20
N TYR A 130 13.50 8.96 -3.10
CA TYR A 130 14.95 9.06 -3.13
C TYR A 130 15.49 9.07 -4.57
N SER A 131 16.64 9.68 -4.78
CA SER A 131 17.33 9.59 -6.07
C SER A 131 17.96 8.21 -6.26
N ARG A 132 18.22 7.82 -7.51
CA ARG A 132 18.89 6.53 -7.81
C ARG A 132 20.23 6.38 -7.08
N GLY A 133 21.00 7.47 -6.95
CA GLY A 133 22.27 7.47 -6.22
C GLY A 133 22.08 7.21 -4.73
N GLN A 134 21.06 7.84 -4.11
CA GLN A 134 20.72 7.62 -2.70
C GLN A 134 20.24 6.18 -2.44
N GLU A 135 19.46 5.61 -3.37
CA GLU A 135 19.05 4.21 -3.30
C GLU A 135 20.24 3.26 -3.35
N THR A 136 21.18 3.49 -4.30
CA THR A 136 22.41 2.67 -4.40
C THR A 136 23.29 2.81 -3.16
N GLU A 137 23.39 4.02 -2.57
CA GLU A 137 24.12 4.24 -1.32
C GLU A 137 23.45 3.47 -0.17
N ALA A 138 22.13 3.52 -0.05
CA ALA A 138 21.38 2.78 0.97
C ALA A 138 21.49 1.26 0.80
N ASP A 139 21.45 0.73 -0.44
CA ASP A 139 21.70 -0.69 -0.71
C ASP A 139 23.10 -1.12 -0.27
N ASN A 140 24.11 -0.33 -0.60
CA ASN A 140 25.50 -0.62 -0.22
C ASN A 140 25.70 -0.63 1.30
N LEU A 141 25.06 0.30 2.01
CA LEU A 141 25.06 0.34 3.47
C LEU A 141 24.33 -0.86 4.05
N GLY A 142 23.14 -1.20 3.54
CA GLY A 142 22.37 -2.36 3.95
C GLY A 142 23.16 -3.67 3.75
N ILE A 143 23.85 -3.85 2.62
CA ILE A 143 24.73 -4.97 2.35
C ILE A 143 25.87 -5.04 3.38
N THR A 144 26.49 -3.91 3.70
CA THR A 144 27.53 -3.83 4.72
C THR A 144 27.00 -4.23 6.10
N TYR A 145 25.79 -3.80 6.45
CA TYR A 145 25.17 -4.16 7.72
C TYR A 145 24.81 -5.65 7.78
N LEU A 146 24.33 -6.23 6.67
CA LEU A 146 24.12 -7.68 6.57
C LEU A 146 25.41 -8.45 6.85
N GLN A 147 26.53 -8.07 6.20
CA GLN A 147 27.83 -8.70 6.40
C GLN A 147 28.29 -8.62 7.85
N ARG A 148 28.21 -7.44 8.48
CA ARG A 148 28.58 -7.23 9.89
C ARG A 148 27.73 -8.05 10.86
N ALA A 149 26.44 -8.22 10.54
CA ALA A 149 25.53 -9.03 11.32
C ALA A 149 25.66 -10.54 11.04
N GLY A 150 26.51 -10.97 10.08
CA GLY A 150 26.70 -12.37 9.67
C GLY A 150 25.57 -12.95 8.83
N TYR A 151 24.73 -12.10 8.22
CA TYR A 151 23.74 -12.53 7.23
C TYR A 151 24.36 -12.67 5.84
N ASP A 152 23.68 -13.45 4.99
CA ASP A 152 24.04 -13.53 3.57
C ASP A 152 23.78 -12.18 2.89
N PRO A 153 24.82 -11.48 2.42
CA PRO A 153 24.66 -10.16 1.82
C PRO A 153 23.93 -10.20 0.47
N ARG A 154 23.85 -11.38 -0.19
CA ARG A 154 23.08 -11.56 -1.44
C ARG A 154 21.58 -11.42 -1.22
N ALA A 155 21.11 -11.48 0.04
CA ALA A 155 19.71 -11.25 0.39
C ALA A 155 19.21 -9.87 -0.06
N MET A 156 20.07 -8.84 -0.16
CA MET A 156 19.69 -7.55 -0.75
C MET A 156 19.27 -7.71 -2.22
N SER A 157 20.02 -8.48 -3.00
CA SER A 157 19.66 -8.73 -4.41
C SER A 157 18.36 -9.53 -4.55
N THR A 158 18.18 -10.57 -3.71
CA THR A 158 16.98 -11.43 -3.79
C THR A 158 15.71 -10.69 -3.36
N VAL A 159 15.78 -9.82 -2.35
CA VAL A 159 14.62 -9.00 -1.95
C VAL A 159 14.27 -7.94 -3.00
N LEU A 160 15.25 -7.31 -3.63
CA LEU A 160 15.02 -6.39 -4.75
C LEU A 160 14.34 -7.10 -5.93
N GLN A 161 14.73 -8.35 -6.22
CA GLN A 161 14.08 -9.18 -7.23
C GLN A 161 12.62 -9.51 -6.84
N SER A 162 12.38 -9.86 -5.58
CA SER A 162 11.03 -10.13 -5.07
C SER A 162 10.13 -8.90 -5.18
N LEU A 163 10.64 -7.72 -4.87
CA LEU A 163 9.95 -6.45 -5.04
C LEU A 163 9.66 -6.13 -6.51
N ALA A 164 10.62 -6.35 -7.40
CA ALA A 164 10.43 -6.16 -8.84
C ALA A 164 9.34 -7.10 -9.39
N ASN A 165 9.36 -8.37 -8.98
CA ASN A 165 8.37 -9.36 -9.39
C ASN A 165 6.97 -9.02 -8.85
N GLN A 166 6.88 -8.56 -7.61
CA GLN A 166 5.61 -8.10 -7.01
C GLN A 166 5.05 -6.90 -7.77
N ASN A 167 5.91 -5.94 -8.13
CA ASN A 167 5.51 -4.78 -8.92
C ASN A 167 4.94 -5.17 -10.29
N ALA A 168 5.58 -6.13 -10.97
CA ALA A 168 5.11 -6.65 -12.25
C ALA A 168 3.76 -7.37 -12.11
N LEU A 169 3.60 -8.17 -11.05
CA LEU A 169 2.34 -8.84 -10.75
C LEU A 169 1.22 -7.82 -10.49
N ASP A 170 1.46 -6.83 -9.64
CA ASP A 170 0.48 -5.78 -9.30
C ASP A 170 0.04 -5.01 -10.55
N ALA A 171 0.97 -4.64 -11.43
CA ALA A 171 0.66 -4.00 -12.69
C ALA A 171 -0.24 -4.89 -13.58
N SER A 172 0.06 -6.19 -13.63
CA SER A 172 -0.72 -7.16 -14.43
C SER A 172 -2.13 -7.42 -13.88
N LEU A 173 -2.32 -7.28 -12.56
CA LEU A 173 -3.63 -7.45 -11.90
C LEU A 173 -4.52 -6.22 -12.07
N LYS A 174 -3.94 -5.03 -12.12
CA LYS A 174 -4.65 -3.77 -12.25
C LYS A 174 -4.90 -3.35 -13.71
N GLY A 175 -4.36 -4.10 -14.68
CA GLY A 175 -4.53 -3.83 -16.11
C GLY A 175 -3.85 -2.55 -16.61
N THR A 176 -2.95 -1.96 -15.83
CA THR A 176 -2.19 -0.76 -16.21
C THR A 176 -0.70 -0.98 -15.97
N SER A 177 0.09 -0.85 -17.04
CA SER A 177 1.55 -0.92 -16.97
C SER A 177 2.20 0.28 -16.26
N ASN A 178 1.43 1.33 -15.96
CA ASN A 178 1.93 2.61 -15.45
C ASN A 178 1.70 2.85 -13.95
N GLN A 179 1.16 1.87 -13.22
CA GLN A 179 1.01 2.01 -11.78
C GLN A 179 2.29 1.62 -11.07
N VAL A 180 2.94 2.62 -10.50
CA VAL A 180 4.08 2.42 -9.62
C VAL A 180 3.54 1.93 -8.28
N PRO A 181 3.83 0.71 -7.84
CA PRO A 181 3.49 0.23 -6.51
C PRO A 181 4.07 1.18 -5.46
N GLU A 182 3.44 1.24 -4.28
CA GLU A 182 3.80 2.22 -3.25
C GLU A 182 5.29 2.14 -2.87
N TRP A 183 5.85 0.94 -2.74
CA TRP A 183 7.30 0.76 -2.55
C TRP A 183 8.13 1.43 -3.66
N ALA A 184 7.81 1.18 -4.94
CA ALA A 184 8.56 1.74 -6.05
C ALA A 184 8.34 3.25 -6.24
N SER A 185 7.30 3.84 -5.62
CA SER A 185 7.09 5.29 -5.61
C SER A 185 8.08 6.01 -4.70
N THR A 186 8.48 5.36 -3.61
CA THR A 186 9.48 5.86 -2.63
C THR A 186 10.89 5.40 -2.98
N HIS A 187 11.04 4.16 -3.44
CA HIS A 187 12.29 3.47 -3.76
C HIS A 187 12.28 3.04 -5.24
N PRO A 188 12.65 3.94 -6.15
CA PRO A 188 12.51 3.68 -7.57
C PRO A 188 13.41 2.54 -8.05
N ASP A 189 12.88 1.82 -9.04
CA ASP A 189 13.60 0.93 -9.93
C ASP A 189 14.35 -0.23 -9.22
N PRO A 190 13.67 -1.07 -8.42
CA PRO A 190 14.32 -2.19 -7.76
C PRO A 190 14.97 -3.17 -8.76
N ALA A 191 14.39 -3.34 -9.96
CA ALA A 191 14.90 -4.26 -10.96
C ALA A 191 16.31 -3.88 -11.46
N SER A 192 16.59 -2.59 -11.69
CA SER A 192 17.91 -2.12 -12.13
C SER A 192 18.97 -2.29 -11.04
N ARG A 193 18.58 -2.31 -9.77
CA ARG A 193 19.47 -2.41 -8.61
C ARG A 193 19.89 -3.86 -8.29
N VAL A 194 19.13 -4.87 -8.74
CA VAL A 194 19.38 -6.30 -8.46
C VAL A 194 20.82 -6.71 -8.77
N ARG A 195 21.29 -6.42 -9.99
CA ARG A 195 22.65 -6.81 -10.43
C ARG A 195 23.74 -6.07 -9.65
N ALA A 196 23.57 -4.79 -9.40
CA ALA A 196 24.53 -3.99 -8.64
C ALA A 196 24.63 -4.50 -7.19
N ALA A 197 23.50 -4.81 -6.55
CA ALA A 197 23.47 -5.39 -5.21
C ALA A 197 24.15 -6.77 -5.16
N LEU A 198 23.92 -7.63 -6.17
CA LEU A 198 24.58 -8.94 -6.25
C LEU A 198 26.09 -8.80 -6.40
N THR A 199 26.55 -7.91 -7.27
CA THR A 199 28.00 -7.64 -7.47
C THR A 199 28.64 -7.11 -6.17
N ARG A 200 27.97 -6.18 -5.50
CA ARG A 200 28.45 -5.58 -4.23
C ARG A 200 28.48 -6.59 -3.09
N ALA A 201 27.51 -7.51 -3.05
CA ALA A 201 27.43 -8.56 -2.04
C ALA A 201 28.63 -9.53 -2.11
N GLY A 202 29.13 -9.79 -3.31
CA GLY A 202 30.21 -10.76 -3.53
C GLY A 202 29.76 -12.21 -3.34
N SER A 203 30.73 -13.09 -3.08
CA SER A 203 30.50 -14.55 -2.97
C SER A 203 30.55 -15.08 -1.53
N THR A 204 30.81 -14.23 -0.53
CA THR A 204 30.89 -14.68 0.87
C THR A 204 29.52 -15.11 1.35
N PRO A 205 29.32 -16.38 1.74
CA PRO A 205 28.03 -16.85 2.24
C PRO A 205 27.78 -16.33 3.66
N GLY A 206 26.52 -16.21 4.01
CA GLY A 206 26.07 -15.87 5.36
C GLY A 206 24.80 -16.64 5.72
N ARG A 207 24.33 -16.45 6.96
CA ARG A 207 23.08 -17.09 7.39
C ARG A 207 21.88 -16.44 6.73
N THR A 208 20.91 -17.26 6.35
CA THR A 208 19.60 -16.78 5.85
C THR A 208 18.49 -16.94 6.88
N ASN A 209 18.64 -17.90 7.82
CA ASN A 209 17.63 -18.25 8.84
C ASN A 209 16.22 -18.42 8.28
N ARG A 210 16.13 -19.08 7.10
CA ARG A 210 14.86 -19.20 6.35
C ARG A 210 13.75 -19.83 7.17
N ASP A 211 14.02 -20.96 7.82
CA ASP A 211 12.99 -21.72 8.53
C ASP A 211 12.49 -21.01 9.79
N ALA A 212 13.39 -20.34 10.53
CA ALA A 212 13.02 -19.53 11.67
C ALA A 212 12.16 -18.32 11.23
N PHE A 213 12.54 -17.68 10.13
CA PHE A 213 11.79 -16.58 9.57
C PHE A 213 10.37 -17.01 9.16
N LEU A 214 10.24 -18.10 8.39
CA LEU A 214 8.95 -18.59 7.95
C LEU A 214 8.04 -18.96 9.13
N ALA A 215 8.61 -19.56 10.18
CA ALA A 215 7.88 -19.81 11.43
C ALA A 215 7.45 -18.50 12.11
N GLY A 216 8.34 -17.50 12.13
CA GLY A 216 8.12 -16.20 12.77
C GLY A 216 7.02 -15.36 12.12
N ILE A 217 6.80 -15.50 10.80
CA ILE A 217 5.75 -14.76 10.07
C ILE A 217 4.49 -15.58 9.78
N ASN A 218 4.47 -16.86 10.15
CA ASN A 218 3.32 -17.73 9.92
C ASN A 218 2.07 -17.19 10.63
N GLY A 219 0.93 -17.20 9.95
CA GLY A 219 -0.35 -16.72 10.47
C GLY A 219 -0.53 -15.18 10.39
N VAL A 220 0.43 -14.43 9.88
CA VAL A 220 0.26 -12.99 9.68
C VAL A 220 -0.88 -12.73 8.70
N THR A 221 -1.71 -11.71 8.96
CA THR A 221 -2.76 -11.28 8.04
C THR A 221 -2.14 -10.83 6.72
N TYR A 222 -2.67 -11.32 5.59
CA TYR A 222 -2.21 -11.01 4.24
C TYR A 222 -3.27 -10.21 3.47
N GLY A 223 -2.88 -9.11 2.83
CA GLY A 223 -3.83 -8.19 2.23
C GLY A 223 -4.59 -7.37 3.28
N ASP A 224 -5.84 -7.04 3.00
CA ASP A 224 -6.65 -6.20 3.88
C ASP A 224 -7.01 -6.87 5.20
N ASP A 225 -7.16 -6.06 6.24
CA ASP A 225 -7.67 -6.46 7.55
C ASP A 225 -9.17 -6.14 7.62
N PRO A 226 -10.06 -7.08 8.00
CA PRO A 226 -11.49 -6.82 8.17
C PRO A 226 -11.81 -5.63 9.07
N ALA A 227 -10.95 -5.33 10.05
CA ALA A 227 -11.13 -4.17 10.92
C ALA A 227 -10.99 -2.83 10.16
N GLN A 228 -10.33 -2.83 9.00
CA GLN A 228 -10.13 -1.68 8.12
C GLN A 228 -10.96 -1.76 6.84
N GLY A 229 -11.73 -2.83 6.67
CA GLY A 229 -12.42 -3.17 5.43
C GLY A 229 -11.58 -4.02 4.48
N ILE A 230 -12.25 -4.72 3.57
CA ILE A 230 -11.64 -5.62 2.60
C ILE A 230 -12.03 -5.23 1.18
N VAL A 231 -11.06 -5.15 0.30
CA VAL A 231 -11.23 -5.08 -1.14
C VAL A 231 -11.13 -6.49 -1.74
N ASP A 232 -12.16 -6.91 -2.44
CA ASP A 232 -12.17 -8.16 -3.21
C ASP A 232 -12.65 -7.86 -4.64
N GLY A 233 -11.71 -7.87 -5.58
CA GLY A 233 -11.95 -7.36 -6.94
C GLY A 233 -12.37 -5.90 -6.94
N SER A 234 -13.55 -5.62 -7.49
CA SER A 234 -14.16 -4.27 -7.51
C SER A 234 -15.06 -3.98 -6.29
N ARG A 235 -15.20 -4.93 -5.35
CA ARG A 235 -16.06 -4.78 -4.19
C ARG A 235 -15.27 -4.39 -2.95
N PHE A 236 -15.76 -3.39 -2.22
CA PHE A 236 -15.32 -3.06 -0.87
C PHE A 236 -16.37 -3.52 0.15
N THR A 237 -15.92 -4.10 1.27
CA THR A 237 -16.77 -4.51 2.39
C THR A 237 -16.10 -4.14 3.70
N HIS A 238 -16.80 -3.39 4.56
CA HIS A 238 -16.32 -3.04 5.89
C HIS A 238 -17.25 -3.66 6.96
N PRO A 239 -16.84 -4.76 7.61
CA PRO A 239 -17.70 -5.45 8.59
C PRO A 239 -18.11 -4.59 9.76
N GLY A 240 -17.17 -3.80 10.32
CA GLY A 240 -17.41 -2.95 11.49
C GLY A 240 -18.44 -1.84 11.23
N PHE A 241 -18.37 -1.20 10.07
CA PHE A 241 -19.38 -0.21 9.64
C PHE A 241 -20.60 -0.87 9.00
N ARG A 242 -20.58 -2.17 8.79
CA ARG A 242 -21.64 -2.92 8.09
C ARG A 242 -21.96 -2.31 6.73
N MET A 243 -20.91 -2.04 5.95
CA MET A 243 -20.95 -1.30 4.69
C MET A 243 -20.41 -2.16 3.54
N ALA A 244 -21.02 -2.02 2.36
CA ALA A 244 -20.42 -2.52 1.13
C ALA A 244 -20.79 -1.61 -0.05
N PHE A 245 -19.88 -1.54 -1.02
CA PHE A 245 -20.12 -0.93 -2.33
C PHE A 245 -19.28 -1.60 -3.41
N GLN A 246 -19.54 -1.28 -4.66
CA GLN A 246 -18.81 -1.80 -5.80
C GLN A 246 -18.31 -0.66 -6.69
N ALA A 247 -17.02 -0.69 -7.05
CA ALA A 247 -16.44 0.25 -8.00
C ALA A 247 -17.02 0.02 -9.41
N PRO A 248 -17.06 1.07 -10.26
CA PRO A 248 -17.48 0.91 -11.64
C PRO A 248 -16.54 0.01 -12.45
N ASN A 249 -17.00 -0.52 -13.56
CA ASN A 249 -16.15 -1.29 -14.47
C ASN A 249 -14.95 -0.46 -14.94
N GLY A 250 -13.78 -1.05 -14.98
CA GLY A 250 -12.53 -0.37 -15.35
C GLY A 250 -11.89 0.44 -14.22
N PHE A 251 -12.48 0.42 -13.03
CA PHE A 251 -11.90 1.01 -11.83
C PHE A 251 -11.45 -0.07 -10.85
N TYR A 252 -10.41 0.24 -10.09
CA TYR A 252 -9.93 -0.59 -8.98
C TYR A 252 -9.93 0.21 -7.68
N LEU A 253 -9.93 -0.53 -6.58
CA LEU A 253 -9.98 0.02 -5.22
C LEU A 253 -8.64 -0.18 -4.52
N VAL A 254 -8.25 0.81 -3.73
CA VAL A 254 -7.11 0.72 -2.81
C VAL A 254 -7.60 1.10 -1.41
N ASN A 255 -7.53 0.15 -0.48
CA ASN A 255 -7.93 0.37 0.90
C ASN A 255 -6.81 1.08 1.65
N GLY A 256 -7.02 2.34 1.97
CA GLY A 256 -6.11 3.16 2.77
C GLY A 256 -6.55 3.28 4.23
N THR A 257 -5.72 3.91 5.05
CA THR A 257 -5.99 4.07 6.49
C THR A 257 -7.09 5.09 6.82
N ARG A 258 -7.38 6.01 5.91
CA ARG A 258 -8.37 7.09 6.10
C ARG A 258 -9.47 7.10 5.07
N ALA A 259 -9.21 6.54 3.90
CA ALA A 259 -10.12 6.53 2.78
C ALA A 259 -9.90 5.29 1.92
N VAL A 260 -10.93 4.90 1.17
CA VAL A 260 -10.81 3.92 0.09
C VAL A 260 -10.69 4.67 -1.22
N SER A 261 -9.52 4.59 -1.85
CA SER A 261 -9.28 5.23 -3.15
C SER A 261 -9.91 4.42 -4.27
N ILE A 262 -10.50 5.10 -5.23
CA ILE A 262 -11.13 4.56 -6.43
C ILE A 262 -10.37 5.14 -7.63
N ALA A 263 -9.77 4.30 -8.45
CA ALA A 263 -8.90 4.76 -9.53
C ALA A 263 -9.20 4.03 -10.85
N GLY A 264 -9.28 4.80 -11.92
CA GLY A 264 -9.47 4.33 -13.29
C GLY A 264 -8.83 5.29 -14.30
N GLN A 265 -8.83 4.92 -15.58
CA GLN A 265 -8.25 5.77 -16.63
C GLN A 265 -9.07 7.03 -16.91
N SER A 266 -10.39 6.97 -16.73
CA SER A 266 -11.33 8.05 -17.06
C SER A 266 -11.73 8.92 -15.87
N GLY A 267 -11.25 8.57 -14.67
CA GLY A 267 -11.57 9.30 -13.44
C GLY A 267 -10.97 8.67 -12.21
N LYS A 268 -11.21 9.30 -11.09
CA LYS A 268 -10.84 8.80 -9.77
C LYS A 268 -11.76 9.31 -8.68
N GLY A 269 -11.68 8.72 -7.52
CA GLY A 269 -12.45 9.14 -6.35
C GLY A 269 -11.91 8.54 -5.08
N GLU A 270 -12.60 8.84 -4.01
CA GLU A 270 -12.37 8.20 -2.70
C GLU A 270 -13.69 8.07 -1.94
N LEU A 271 -13.79 7.05 -1.11
CA LEU A 271 -14.77 6.98 -0.03
C LEU A 271 -14.10 7.41 1.26
N ALA A 272 -14.64 8.43 1.90
CA ALA A 272 -14.11 8.99 3.16
C ALA A 272 -15.24 9.38 4.13
N THR A 273 -14.87 9.91 5.28
CA THR A 273 -15.78 10.49 6.27
C THR A 273 -15.25 11.84 6.72
N ALA A 274 -16.15 12.70 7.19
CA ALA A 274 -15.85 14.00 7.81
C ALA A 274 -16.81 14.23 8.98
N THR A 275 -16.65 15.31 9.72
CA THR A 275 -17.56 15.68 10.81
C THR A 275 -18.98 15.87 10.26
N TYR A 276 -19.96 15.18 10.85
CA TYR A 276 -21.36 15.21 10.48
C TYR A 276 -22.21 15.69 11.66
N SER A 277 -23.07 16.67 11.42
CA SER A 277 -23.93 17.33 12.41
C SER A 277 -25.43 17.10 12.17
N GLY A 278 -25.80 16.03 11.47
CA GLY A 278 -27.21 15.68 11.23
C GLY A 278 -27.85 16.36 10.02
N ASN A 279 -27.09 17.05 9.16
CA ASN A 279 -27.61 17.65 7.93
C ASN A 279 -26.72 17.33 6.72
N LEU A 280 -27.21 16.50 5.82
CA LEU A 280 -26.49 16.04 4.65
C LEU A 280 -26.15 17.17 3.66
N SER A 281 -27.03 18.14 3.48
CA SER A 281 -26.77 19.26 2.56
C SER A 281 -25.62 20.15 3.07
N THR A 282 -25.58 20.41 4.39
CA THR A 282 -24.47 21.12 5.02
C THR A 282 -23.19 20.31 4.93
N TYR A 283 -23.27 19.00 5.15
CA TYR A 283 -22.14 18.08 5.05
C TYR A 283 -21.51 18.09 3.64
N VAL A 284 -22.33 18.00 2.58
CA VAL A 284 -21.86 18.06 1.18
C VAL A 284 -21.14 19.38 0.91
N LYS A 285 -21.68 20.53 1.38
CA LYS A 285 -21.02 21.84 1.25
C LYS A 285 -19.66 21.86 1.96
N THR A 286 -19.61 21.33 3.18
CA THR A 286 -18.36 21.26 3.98
C THR A 286 -17.30 20.40 3.30
N VAL A 287 -17.71 19.25 2.75
CA VAL A 287 -16.79 18.38 1.99
C VAL A 287 -16.27 19.12 0.76
N PHE A 288 -17.14 19.76 -0.05
CA PHE A 288 -16.69 20.55 -1.20
C PHE A 288 -15.68 21.63 -0.82
N ALA A 289 -15.95 22.38 0.23
CA ALA A 289 -15.06 23.44 0.72
C ALA A 289 -13.68 22.90 1.15
N GLY A 290 -13.63 21.65 1.62
CA GLY A 290 -12.39 20.97 2.03
C GLY A 290 -11.59 20.34 0.89
N LEU A 291 -12.15 20.20 -0.33
CA LEU A 291 -11.49 19.50 -1.43
C LEU A 291 -10.29 20.24 -2.02
N SER A 292 -10.18 21.54 -1.84
CA SER A 292 -9.06 22.33 -2.35
C SER A 292 -8.69 23.44 -1.38
N SER A 293 -7.40 23.58 -1.11
CA SER A 293 -6.85 24.70 -0.34
C SER A 293 -6.56 25.95 -1.19
N GLN A 294 -6.55 25.79 -2.51
CA GLN A 294 -6.21 26.89 -3.45
C GLN A 294 -7.46 27.54 -4.06
N GLN A 295 -8.55 26.81 -4.16
CA GLN A 295 -9.79 27.26 -4.76
C GLN A 295 -10.96 26.79 -3.89
N GLN A 296 -11.80 27.71 -3.45
CA GLN A 296 -13.02 27.36 -2.73
C GLN A 296 -14.02 26.74 -3.70
N LEU A 297 -14.21 25.42 -3.60
CA LEU A 297 -15.18 24.70 -4.42
C LEU A 297 -16.55 24.77 -3.75
N GLN A 298 -17.57 25.00 -4.57
CA GLN A 298 -18.97 24.97 -4.16
C GLN A 298 -19.75 24.15 -5.17
N PRO A 299 -20.75 23.35 -4.75
CA PRO A 299 -21.64 22.66 -5.68
C PRO A 299 -22.58 23.62 -6.35
N ASP A 300 -22.90 23.38 -7.64
CA ASP A 300 -23.87 24.15 -8.39
C ASP A 300 -25.29 24.02 -7.79
N SER A 301 -25.61 22.83 -7.29
CA SER A 301 -26.87 22.52 -6.58
C SER A 301 -26.62 21.31 -5.65
N ILE A 302 -27.49 21.16 -4.65
CA ILE A 302 -27.51 19.97 -3.80
C ILE A 302 -28.88 19.34 -3.90
N GLN A 303 -28.89 18.03 -4.19
CA GLN A 303 -30.07 17.21 -4.26
C GLN A 303 -30.07 16.16 -3.14
N THR A 304 -31.25 15.86 -2.62
CA THR A 304 -31.42 14.77 -1.63
C THR A 304 -32.09 13.57 -2.30
N THR A 305 -31.76 12.39 -1.85
CA THR A 305 -32.26 11.12 -2.36
C THR A 305 -32.16 10.02 -1.29
N THR A 306 -32.54 8.81 -1.66
CA THR A 306 -32.35 7.61 -0.84
C THR A 306 -31.71 6.52 -1.67
N VAL A 307 -30.69 5.87 -1.14
CA VAL A 307 -29.99 4.76 -1.81
C VAL A 307 -30.05 3.53 -0.89
N ASN A 308 -30.70 2.47 -1.35
CA ASN A 308 -30.87 1.23 -0.61
C ASN A 308 -31.37 1.44 0.84
N GLY A 309 -32.34 2.37 1.02
CA GLY A 309 -32.89 2.75 2.31
C GLY A 309 -32.02 3.68 3.16
N ILE A 310 -30.90 4.18 2.64
CA ILE A 310 -29.99 5.10 3.32
C ILE A 310 -30.27 6.52 2.82
N PRO A 311 -30.61 7.50 3.69
CA PRO A 311 -30.72 8.89 3.29
C PRO A 311 -29.41 9.39 2.68
N ALA A 312 -29.49 10.10 1.57
CA ALA A 312 -28.32 10.55 0.83
C ALA A 312 -28.54 11.98 0.26
N ALA A 313 -27.44 12.66 0.02
CA ALA A 313 -27.41 13.93 -0.69
C ALA A 313 -26.18 14.02 -1.58
N PHE A 314 -26.30 14.71 -2.70
CA PHE A 314 -25.17 14.90 -3.59
C PHE A 314 -25.17 16.29 -4.23
N GLY A 315 -23.98 16.72 -4.61
CA GLY A 315 -23.76 17.93 -5.38
C GLY A 315 -22.70 17.70 -6.44
N THR A 316 -22.75 18.51 -7.50
CA THR A 316 -21.79 18.49 -8.60
C THR A 316 -21.28 19.91 -8.81
N ALA A 317 -19.98 20.03 -9.10
CA ALA A 317 -19.36 21.28 -9.51
C ALA A 317 -18.55 21.05 -10.78
N ARG A 318 -18.67 21.96 -11.75
CA ARG A 318 -17.78 21.98 -12.91
C ARG A 318 -16.65 22.96 -12.67
N VAL A 319 -15.43 22.46 -12.73
CA VAL A 319 -14.24 23.21 -12.36
C VAL A 319 -13.31 23.35 -13.57
N ASN A 320 -12.85 24.59 -13.82
CA ASN A 320 -11.79 24.84 -14.79
C ASN A 320 -10.44 24.50 -14.15
N SER A 321 -9.73 23.54 -14.72
CA SER A 321 -8.31 23.33 -14.47
C SER A 321 -7.51 23.87 -15.64
N GLY A 322 -6.27 24.28 -15.47
CA GLY A 322 -5.45 24.87 -16.54
C GLY A 322 -5.37 24.06 -17.84
N ASN A 323 -5.83 22.80 -17.84
CA ASN A 323 -5.80 21.86 -18.97
C ASN A 323 -7.20 21.35 -19.37
N GLY A 324 -8.28 22.06 -19.02
CA GLY A 324 -9.66 21.69 -19.38
C GLY A 324 -10.61 21.68 -18.21
N GLN A 325 -11.88 21.36 -18.50
CA GLN A 325 -12.92 21.27 -17.49
C GLN A 325 -13.04 19.85 -16.93
N VAL A 326 -13.38 19.78 -15.65
CA VAL A 326 -13.64 18.52 -14.93
C VAL A 326 -14.93 18.65 -14.11
N ASP A 327 -15.63 17.53 -13.94
CA ASP A 327 -16.75 17.43 -13.02
C ASP A 327 -16.29 16.82 -11.71
N VAL A 328 -16.63 17.47 -10.60
CA VAL A 328 -16.41 17.00 -9.23
C VAL A 328 -17.77 16.68 -8.63
N VAL A 329 -17.93 15.47 -8.11
CA VAL A 329 -19.17 15.05 -7.44
C VAL A 329 -18.84 14.65 -6.02
N VAL A 330 -19.61 15.18 -5.06
CA VAL A 330 -19.65 14.66 -3.69
C VAL A 330 -21.01 13.99 -3.50
N PHE A 331 -20.99 12.70 -3.16
CA PHE A 331 -22.19 11.91 -2.89
C PHE A 331 -22.12 11.35 -1.47
N ALA A 332 -22.97 11.86 -0.58
CA ALA A 332 -22.93 11.59 0.86
C ALA A 332 -24.12 10.71 1.29
N TYR A 333 -23.88 9.89 2.32
CA TYR A 333 -24.84 8.95 2.92
C TYR A 333 -24.89 9.16 4.43
N GLU A 334 -26.07 9.29 5.00
CA GLU A 334 -26.26 9.31 6.44
C GLU A 334 -26.17 7.89 6.99
N TRP A 335 -25.10 7.63 7.74
CA TRP A 335 -24.85 6.30 8.30
C TRP A 335 -25.40 6.16 9.71
N GLY A 336 -25.56 7.25 10.40
CA GLY A 336 -26.11 7.38 11.74
C GLY A 336 -26.27 8.84 12.15
N PRO A 337 -26.82 9.14 13.33
CA PRO A 337 -27.12 10.50 13.76
C PRO A 337 -25.93 11.47 13.73
N GLN A 338 -24.71 10.94 13.93
CA GLN A 338 -23.45 11.71 13.94
C GLN A 338 -22.42 11.13 12.97
N GLN A 339 -22.84 10.31 12.02
CA GLN A 339 -21.94 9.65 11.10
C GLN A 339 -22.45 9.71 9.67
N ALA A 340 -21.61 10.21 8.78
CA ALA A 340 -21.85 10.17 7.35
C ALA A 340 -20.58 9.72 6.62
N PHE A 341 -20.75 9.06 5.49
CA PHE A 341 -19.70 8.72 4.54
C PHE A 341 -20.00 9.41 3.22
N HIS A 342 -18.96 9.73 2.48
CA HIS A 342 -19.11 10.33 1.16
C HIS A 342 -18.13 9.77 0.16
N PHE A 343 -18.56 9.67 -1.07
CA PHE A 343 -17.68 9.63 -2.22
C PHE A 343 -17.37 11.05 -2.66
N SER A 344 -16.10 11.32 -2.90
CA SER A 344 -15.63 12.45 -3.71
C SER A 344 -15.07 11.89 -5.00
N THR A 345 -15.57 12.31 -6.15
CA THR A 345 -15.12 11.81 -7.46
C THR A 345 -14.78 12.95 -8.40
N ILE A 346 -13.84 12.69 -9.31
CA ILE A 346 -13.46 13.61 -10.38
C ILE A 346 -13.39 12.86 -11.70
N SER A 347 -13.94 13.47 -12.75
CA SER A 347 -13.94 12.96 -14.12
C SER A 347 -13.79 14.09 -15.13
N GLN A 348 -13.58 13.75 -16.40
CA GLN A 348 -13.71 14.74 -17.46
C GLN A 348 -15.13 15.35 -17.45
N ALA A 349 -15.23 16.61 -17.88
CA ALA A 349 -16.52 17.28 -17.93
C ALA A 349 -17.55 16.50 -18.77
N GLY A 350 -18.75 16.32 -18.21
CA GLY A 350 -19.82 15.52 -18.82
C GLY A 350 -19.71 14.01 -18.61
N GLN A 351 -18.70 13.51 -17.90
CA GLN A 351 -18.52 12.07 -17.68
C GLN A 351 -18.71 11.61 -16.22
N SER A 352 -19.27 12.46 -15.36
CA SER A 352 -19.51 12.11 -13.94
C SER A 352 -20.45 10.90 -13.78
N GLY A 353 -21.37 10.65 -14.71
CA GLY A 353 -22.31 9.53 -14.70
C GLY A 353 -21.66 8.14 -14.70
N GLN A 354 -20.35 8.02 -15.04
CA GLN A 354 -19.62 6.76 -14.95
C GLN A 354 -19.56 6.21 -13.51
N PHE A 355 -19.75 7.05 -12.49
CA PHE A 355 -19.76 6.66 -11.08
C PHE A 355 -21.14 6.33 -10.53
N ASP A 356 -22.23 6.53 -11.30
CA ASP A 356 -23.62 6.35 -10.81
C ASP A 356 -23.88 4.94 -10.29
N SER A 357 -23.37 3.91 -10.98
CA SER A 357 -23.51 2.52 -10.55
C SER A 357 -22.86 2.29 -9.18
N MET A 358 -21.70 2.90 -8.93
CA MET A 358 -21.01 2.86 -7.64
C MET A 358 -21.82 3.56 -6.56
N PHE A 359 -22.31 4.77 -6.80
CA PHE A 359 -23.11 5.50 -5.83
C PHE A 359 -24.38 4.73 -5.44
N ARG A 360 -25.04 4.09 -6.40
CA ARG A 360 -26.25 3.28 -6.16
C ARG A 360 -25.94 1.94 -5.51
N SER A 361 -24.69 1.45 -5.55
CA SER A 361 -24.30 0.18 -4.97
C SER A 361 -24.04 0.24 -3.45
N MET A 362 -23.92 1.45 -2.88
CA MET A 362 -23.72 1.62 -1.45
C MET A 362 -24.88 1.02 -0.66
N ARG A 363 -24.58 0.13 0.26
CA ARG A 363 -25.58 -0.56 1.06
C ARG A 363 -25.08 -0.93 2.46
N ARG A 364 -26.03 -1.17 3.36
CA ARG A 364 -25.74 -1.84 4.61
C ARG A 364 -25.66 -3.37 4.37
N ILE A 365 -24.73 -4.02 5.03
CA ILE A 365 -24.64 -5.48 5.04
C ILE A 365 -25.29 -6.05 6.31
N SER A 366 -25.81 -7.27 6.25
CA SER A 366 -26.38 -7.99 7.39
C SER A 366 -25.29 -8.35 8.41
N ALA A 367 -25.70 -8.70 9.64
CA ALA A 367 -24.76 -9.21 10.64
C ALA A 367 -24.07 -10.50 10.19
N SER A 368 -24.80 -11.38 9.51
CA SER A 368 -24.25 -12.62 8.95
C SER A 368 -23.23 -12.37 7.84
N GLU A 369 -23.50 -11.41 6.93
CA GLU A 369 -22.52 -11.01 5.92
C GLU A 369 -21.25 -10.43 6.57
N ALA A 370 -21.40 -9.62 7.62
CA ALA A 370 -20.25 -9.03 8.33
C ALA A 370 -19.39 -10.10 9.01
N THR A 371 -19.98 -11.09 9.67
CA THR A 371 -19.24 -12.19 10.31
C THR A 371 -18.64 -13.19 9.31
N ALA A 372 -19.16 -13.26 8.10
CA ALA A 372 -18.62 -14.10 7.03
C ALA A 372 -17.32 -13.53 6.42
N VAL A 373 -17.03 -12.24 6.63
CA VAL A 373 -15.78 -11.61 6.14
C VAL A 373 -14.60 -12.13 6.94
N LYS A 374 -13.75 -12.93 6.31
CA LYS A 374 -12.54 -13.49 6.92
C LYS A 374 -11.28 -12.84 6.36
N PRO A 375 -10.25 -12.57 7.21
CA PRO A 375 -8.96 -12.14 6.73
C PRO A 375 -8.28 -13.29 5.99
N ARG A 376 -7.56 -12.96 4.92
CA ARG A 376 -6.56 -13.88 4.37
C ARG A 376 -5.34 -13.90 5.30
N LYS A 377 -4.71 -15.06 5.43
CA LYS A 377 -3.54 -15.28 6.28
C LYS A 377 -2.43 -15.95 5.50
N LEU A 378 -1.20 -15.62 5.86
CA LEU A 378 -0.05 -16.35 5.39
C LEU A 378 0.02 -17.71 6.10
N SER A 379 0.08 -18.78 5.34
CA SER A 379 0.22 -20.15 5.85
C SER A 379 1.49 -20.77 5.32
N VAL A 380 2.40 -21.11 6.20
CA VAL A 380 3.63 -21.83 5.84
C VAL A 380 3.36 -23.32 5.87
N VAL A 381 3.54 -23.96 4.72
CA VAL A 381 3.30 -25.40 4.56
C VAL A 381 4.58 -26.12 4.11
N THR A 382 4.69 -27.39 4.48
CA THR A 382 5.79 -28.27 4.03
C THR A 382 5.34 -28.98 2.76
N VAL A 383 6.15 -28.89 1.72
CA VAL A 383 5.97 -29.61 0.45
C VAL A 383 6.04 -31.12 0.71
N ARG A 384 5.06 -31.86 0.23
CA ARG A 384 4.98 -33.31 0.31
C ARG A 384 5.45 -33.95 -0.99
N SER A 385 5.77 -35.23 -0.95
CA SER A 385 6.00 -36.01 -2.17
C SER A 385 4.77 -35.95 -3.07
N GLY A 386 4.94 -35.64 -4.36
CA GLY A 386 3.85 -35.47 -5.31
C GLY A 386 3.26 -34.07 -5.40
N ASP A 387 3.59 -33.14 -4.49
CA ASP A 387 3.17 -31.74 -4.65
C ASP A 387 3.84 -31.09 -5.85
N THR A 388 3.06 -30.33 -6.59
CA THR A 388 3.50 -29.53 -7.75
C THR A 388 3.25 -28.04 -7.50
N LEU A 389 3.87 -27.17 -8.31
CA LEU A 389 3.56 -25.75 -8.30
C LEU A 389 2.05 -25.51 -8.46
N GLN A 390 1.42 -26.26 -9.38
CA GLN A 390 -0.01 -26.16 -9.66
C GLN A 390 -0.88 -26.61 -8.48
N SER A 391 -0.55 -27.75 -7.84
CA SER A 391 -1.33 -28.27 -6.71
C SER A 391 -1.27 -27.35 -5.49
N LEU A 392 -0.14 -26.67 -5.27
CA LEU A 392 -0.01 -25.71 -4.18
C LEU A 392 -0.64 -24.36 -4.52
N ALA A 393 -0.48 -23.88 -5.75
CA ALA A 393 -1.10 -22.64 -6.21
C ALA A 393 -2.64 -22.70 -6.15
N SER A 394 -3.24 -23.84 -6.47
CA SER A 394 -4.71 -24.03 -6.39
C SER A 394 -5.28 -23.96 -4.97
N ARG A 395 -4.43 -24.03 -3.93
CA ARG A 395 -4.82 -23.87 -2.52
C ARG A 395 -4.79 -22.40 -2.07
N MET A 396 -4.34 -21.48 -2.92
CA MET A 396 -4.34 -20.04 -2.62
C MET A 396 -5.77 -19.49 -2.54
N ALA A 397 -6.05 -18.63 -1.58
CA ALA A 397 -7.33 -17.93 -1.43
C ALA A 397 -7.50 -16.80 -2.48
N TYR A 398 -7.23 -17.11 -3.73
CA TYR A 398 -7.38 -16.23 -4.89
C TYR A 398 -7.93 -17.00 -6.08
N THR A 399 -8.90 -16.38 -6.78
CA THR A 399 -9.46 -16.91 -8.02
C THR A 399 -8.74 -16.36 -9.26
N ASP A 400 -8.09 -15.21 -9.11
CA ASP A 400 -7.33 -14.52 -10.15
C ASP A 400 -5.82 -14.78 -10.00
N LYS A 401 -5.20 -15.30 -11.05
CA LYS A 401 -3.75 -15.56 -11.15
C LYS A 401 -3.13 -16.29 -9.94
N PRO A 402 -3.72 -17.39 -9.44
CA PRO A 402 -3.20 -18.06 -8.25
C PRO A 402 -1.78 -18.59 -8.42
N MET A 403 -1.40 -19.02 -9.63
CA MET A 403 -0.05 -19.50 -9.93
C MET A 403 0.98 -18.37 -9.85
N GLU A 404 0.74 -17.25 -10.50
CA GLU A 404 1.64 -16.11 -10.51
C GLU A 404 1.81 -15.54 -9.10
N ARG A 405 0.71 -15.45 -8.34
CA ARG A 405 0.75 -15.03 -6.93
C ARG A 405 1.58 -15.99 -6.07
N PHE A 406 1.42 -17.30 -6.25
CA PHE A 406 2.21 -18.30 -5.54
C PHE A 406 3.71 -18.20 -5.87
N LEU A 407 4.05 -18.07 -7.14
CA LEU A 407 5.43 -17.95 -7.58
C LEU A 407 6.11 -16.69 -7.01
N VAL A 408 5.46 -15.54 -7.14
CA VAL A 408 5.99 -14.25 -6.63
C VAL A 408 6.15 -14.30 -5.12
N LEU A 409 5.15 -14.79 -4.39
CA LEU A 409 5.18 -14.88 -2.94
C LEU A 409 6.37 -15.71 -2.42
N ASN A 410 6.77 -16.74 -3.15
CA ASN A 410 7.83 -17.66 -2.76
C ASN A 410 9.18 -17.42 -3.46
N GLY A 411 9.30 -16.39 -4.30
CA GLY A 411 10.51 -16.13 -5.09
C GLY A 411 10.81 -17.26 -6.07
N LEU A 412 9.77 -17.93 -6.59
CA LEU A 412 9.88 -19.05 -7.52
C LEU A 412 9.60 -18.59 -8.97
N THR A 413 10.02 -19.42 -9.91
CA THR A 413 9.70 -19.29 -11.33
C THR A 413 8.87 -20.51 -11.79
N SER A 414 8.28 -20.44 -12.98
CA SER A 414 7.54 -21.57 -13.55
C SER A 414 8.40 -22.82 -13.80
N SER A 415 9.73 -22.64 -13.88
CA SER A 415 10.70 -23.73 -14.02
C SER A 415 11.24 -24.25 -12.69
N SER A 416 10.87 -23.65 -11.57
CA SER A 416 11.32 -24.09 -10.24
C SER A 416 10.81 -25.48 -9.92
N ARG A 417 11.68 -26.31 -9.31
CA ARG A 417 11.31 -27.64 -8.82
C ARG A 417 11.12 -27.58 -7.30
N LEU A 418 10.02 -28.14 -6.84
CA LEU A 418 9.76 -28.29 -5.41
C LEU A 418 10.43 -29.55 -4.89
N THR A 419 10.95 -29.49 -3.67
CA THR A 419 11.56 -30.62 -2.99
C THR A 419 10.72 -30.98 -1.76
N ALA A 420 10.43 -32.25 -1.57
CA ALA A 420 9.76 -32.73 -0.36
C ALA A 420 10.53 -32.28 0.90
N GLY A 421 9.83 -31.75 1.89
CA GLY A 421 10.41 -31.14 3.08
C GLY A 421 10.66 -29.62 2.95
N GLN A 422 10.69 -29.07 1.75
CA GLN A 422 10.78 -27.62 1.54
C GLN A 422 9.57 -26.90 2.13
N LYS A 423 9.78 -25.77 2.82
CA LYS A 423 8.69 -24.92 3.28
C LYS A 423 8.33 -23.89 2.22
N VAL A 424 7.04 -23.68 1.99
CA VAL A 424 6.53 -22.64 1.10
C VAL A 424 5.37 -21.88 1.75
N LYS A 425 5.12 -20.68 1.27
CA LYS A 425 4.07 -19.80 1.74
C LYS A 425 2.83 -19.96 0.87
N LEU A 426 1.67 -20.08 1.48
CA LEU A 426 0.36 -19.96 0.86
C LEU A 426 -0.39 -18.78 1.50
N VAL A 427 -1.33 -18.22 0.77
CA VAL A 427 -2.33 -17.29 1.31
C VAL A 427 -3.64 -18.06 1.40
N VAL A 428 -4.20 -18.18 2.60
CA VAL A 428 -5.42 -18.94 2.88
C VAL A 428 -6.40 -18.11 3.72
N TYR A 429 -7.66 -18.54 3.82
CA TYR A 429 -8.64 -17.94 4.74
C TYR A 429 -8.51 -18.49 6.15
#